data_d43940a3ebc0134902e150ba6968b471
#
_entry.id   d43940a3ebc0134902e150ba6968b471
#
_cell.length_a   1.000
_cell.length_b   1.000
_cell.length_c   1.000
_cell.angle_alpha   90.00
_cell.angle_beta   90.00
_cell.angle_gamma   90.00
#
_symmetry.space_group_name_H-M   'P 1'
#
loop_
_entity.id
_entity.type
_entity.pdbx_description
1 polymer ?
#
loop_
_entity_poly.entity_id
_entity_poly.type
_entity_poly.pdbx_seq_one_letter_code
_entity_poly.pdbx_strand_id
1 'polypeptide(L)'
;MANVTVIVGTQLGNEGKGRIAHQVSKECIAVRGTGSSKAGHTVMIGGQKFTLHLLPAAIVLPNTQCIIGPGVVIDLSILATEIKTLQAMGVKVSPERLIISPRAHIILPYHINMDKMHEELKGSNKLGTTLSGVGPCYSDKVNRIGIRMIDFASLNIQELITRISHIIKIDNVILNAFSPENTITKIHTLIDDSILSYRSLIVPYIRDERPILNSALCNDDKIVVEGSQSFYLDVDQGDYPYVTSSSPSTSGTLAAAGIGPVYVRDVLGVAKAYCSRAGEGPFNTEQFGSTANAIRKIGHEFNADGSPRRVGWLDLVRLKNAVIQDGITELCLMHMDDLGKIGWKLGEIKVCTSYIYSQPHNWPITIDYVPVDSENCEPIYKSFKQGWDTSGCTDYDSLPQPAKNFIEFIEAVSYTHLRAHETLMN
;
A
#
# COMPACT_ATOMS: atom_id res chain seq x y z
N MET A 1 8.31 3.47 27.48
CA MET A 1 7.13 3.02 26.72
C MET A 1 7.56 2.84 25.28
N ALA A 2 7.16 1.77 24.64
CA ALA A 2 7.67 1.45 23.30
C ALA A 2 7.36 2.53 22.27
N ASN A 3 8.26 2.70 21.31
CA ASN A 3 8.29 3.80 20.36
C ASN A 3 7.99 3.28 18.93
N VAL A 4 6.83 2.65 18.76
CA VAL A 4 6.39 2.13 17.46
C VAL A 4 5.44 3.12 16.79
N THR A 5 5.81 3.57 15.60
CA THR A 5 4.96 4.38 14.71
C THR A 5 4.50 3.52 13.54
N VAL A 6 3.20 3.46 13.29
CA VAL A 6 2.62 2.73 12.15
C VAL A 6 2.15 3.71 11.09
N ILE A 7 2.45 3.44 9.82
CA ILE A 7 2.05 4.30 8.69
C ILE A 7 1.09 3.51 7.80
N VAL A 8 -0.13 3.99 7.68
CA VAL A 8 -1.22 3.36 6.91
C VAL A 8 -1.86 4.33 5.93
N GLY A 9 -2.48 3.80 4.87
CA GLY A 9 -3.28 4.61 3.96
C GLY A 9 -4.74 4.63 4.39
N THR A 10 -5.39 5.76 4.23
CA THR A 10 -6.77 5.97 4.69
C THR A 10 -7.83 5.95 3.60
N GLN A 11 -7.42 5.84 2.34
CA GLN A 11 -8.29 5.96 1.16
C GLN A 11 -8.27 4.69 0.30
N LEU A 12 -7.96 4.83 -0.98
CA LEU A 12 -8.06 3.79 -2.02
C LEU A 12 -6.70 3.43 -2.63
N GLY A 13 -5.60 3.74 -1.93
CA GLY A 13 -4.24 3.53 -2.40
C GLY A 13 -3.57 4.77 -2.99
N ASN A 14 -2.25 4.69 -3.15
CA ASN A 14 -1.42 5.73 -3.76
C ASN A 14 -1.44 7.09 -3.03
N GLU A 15 -1.62 7.14 -1.71
CA GLU A 15 -1.67 8.37 -0.91
C GLU A 15 -0.28 9.00 -0.68
N GLY A 16 0.81 8.29 -0.97
CA GLY A 16 2.17 8.80 -0.74
C GLY A 16 2.83 8.28 0.54
N LYS A 17 2.37 7.14 1.09
CA LYS A 17 2.92 6.51 2.30
C LYS A 17 4.44 6.36 2.30
N GLY A 18 5.04 5.97 1.17
CA GLY A 18 6.49 5.80 1.07
C GLY A 18 7.26 7.09 1.33
N ARG A 19 6.71 8.25 0.97
CA ARG A 19 7.32 9.56 1.27
C ARG A 19 7.28 9.84 2.77
N ILE A 20 6.16 9.61 3.43
CA ILE A 20 6.02 9.77 4.89
C ILE A 20 6.94 8.77 5.60
N ALA A 21 6.93 7.50 5.19
CA ALA A 21 7.80 6.48 5.75
C ALA A 21 9.29 6.88 5.66
N HIS A 22 9.72 7.38 4.51
CA HIS A 22 11.08 7.89 4.33
C HIS A 22 11.42 9.03 5.31
N GLN A 23 10.51 9.99 5.49
CA GLN A 23 10.73 11.15 6.35
C GLN A 23 10.84 10.80 7.82
N VAL A 24 9.95 9.95 8.33
CA VAL A 24 9.90 9.62 9.76
C VAL A 24 10.86 8.51 10.16
N SER A 25 11.45 7.78 9.19
CA SER A 25 12.32 6.62 9.46
C SER A 25 13.80 6.94 9.62
N LYS A 26 14.16 8.15 10.01
CA LYS A 26 15.54 8.47 10.31
C LYS A 26 15.97 7.78 11.62
N GLU A 27 17.14 7.11 11.58
CA GLU A 27 17.76 6.47 12.75
C GLU A 27 16.80 5.55 13.52
N CYS A 28 16.16 4.61 12.80
CA CYS A 28 15.20 3.68 13.37
C CYS A 28 15.34 2.27 12.76
N ILE A 29 14.52 1.36 13.24
CA ILE A 29 14.22 0.10 12.55
C ILE A 29 12.97 0.31 11.70
N ALA A 30 13.09 0.21 10.37
CA ALA A 30 11.97 0.34 9.45
C ALA A 30 11.48 -1.05 9.03
N VAL A 31 10.22 -1.35 9.28
CA VAL A 31 9.61 -2.65 8.98
C VAL A 31 8.56 -2.51 7.90
N ARG A 32 8.71 -3.22 6.79
CA ARG A 32 7.62 -3.45 5.83
C ARG A 32 6.74 -4.56 6.34
N GLY A 33 5.53 -4.23 6.84
CA GLY A 33 4.65 -5.21 7.48
C GLY A 33 3.91 -6.07 6.46
N THR A 34 3.23 -5.46 5.50
CA THR A 34 2.33 -6.13 4.54
C THR A 34 2.67 -5.82 3.10
N GLY A 35 2.00 -6.52 2.19
CA GLY A 35 1.98 -6.21 0.76
C GLY A 35 2.91 -7.06 -0.08
N SER A 36 3.18 -6.56 -1.26
CA SER A 36 3.97 -7.26 -2.29
C SER A 36 4.72 -6.26 -3.16
N SER A 37 5.35 -6.76 -4.21
CA SER A 37 6.11 -6.00 -5.22
C SER A 37 5.30 -4.97 -6.05
N LYS A 38 3.98 -4.87 -5.85
CA LYS A 38 3.13 -3.95 -6.64
C LYS A 38 2.89 -2.59 -5.99
N ALA A 39 3.31 -2.40 -4.75
CA ALA A 39 3.35 -1.06 -4.19
C ALA A 39 4.52 -0.28 -4.79
N GLY A 40 4.28 0.89 -5.35
CA GLY A 40 5.33 1.80 -5.83
C GLY A 40 5.55 2.92 -4.81
N HIS A 41 6.64 2.86 -4.05
CA HIS A 41 7.01 3.89 -3.08
C HIS A 41 8.11 4.76 -3.68
N THR A 42 7.73 5.90 -4.24
CA THR A 42 8.69 6.84 -4.81
C THR A 42 9.18 7.82 -3.76
N VAL A 43 10.49 7.89 -3.61
CA VAL A 43 11.19 8.86 -2.75
C VAL A 43 12.21 9.64 -3.58
N MET A 44 12.48 10.88 -3.17
CA MET A 44 13.47 11.75 -3.82
C MET A 44 14.58 12.08 -2.82
N ILE A 45 15.85 11.86 -3.20
CA ILE A 45 17.01 12.19 -2.38
C ILE A 45 18.06 12.85 -3.27
N GLY A 46 18.48 14.05 -2.93
CA GLY A 46 19.51 14.77 -3.69
C GLY A 46 19.18 14.92 -5.17
N GLY A 47 17.91 15.03 -5.53
CA GLY A 47 17.46 15.12 -6.93
C GLY A 47 17.32 13.77 -7.65
N GLN A 48 17.69 12.65 -7.02
CA GLN A 48 17.50 11.30 -7.56
C GLN A 48 16.16 10.71 -7.15
N LYS A 49 15.47 10.09 -8.10
CA LYS A 49 14.20 9.41 -7.89
C LYS A 49 14.44 7.92 -7.62
N PHE A 50 13.93 7.44 -6.48
CA PHE A 50 13.92 6.03 -6.10
C PHE A 50 12.48 5.52 -6.11
N THR A 51 12.21 4.47 -6.88
CA THR A 51 10.92 3.77 -6.81
C THR A 51 11.17 2.40 -6.20
N LEU A 52 10.62 2.19 -5.00
CA LEU A 52 10.76 0.99 -4.21
C LEU A 52 9.45 0.20 -4.24
N HIS A 53 9.54 -1.10 -4.37
CA HIS A 53 8.40 -2.02 -4.45
C HIS A 53 8.31 -2.93 -3.23
N LEU A 54 9.39 -3.64 -2.91
CA LEU A 54 9.48 -4.59 -1.78
C LEU A 54 10.26 -4.03 -0.60
N LEU A 55 11.33 -3.30 -0.87
CA LEU A 55 12.17 -2.75 0.18
C LEU A 55 11.44 -1.63 0.94
N PRO A 56 11.62 -1.51 2.28
CA PRO A 56 11.13 -0.36 3.04
C PRO A 56 11.66 0.95 2.45
N ALA A 57 10.84 2.01 2.41
CA ALA A 57 11.23 3.31 1.86
C ALA A 57 12.47 3.91 2.53
N ALA A 58 12.74 3.51 3.76
CA ALA A 58 13.88 3.93 4.56
C ALA A 58 15.23 3.32 4.15
N ILE A 59 15.28 2.32 3.25
CA ILE A 59 16.52 1.64 2.85
C ILE A 59 17.55 2.62 2.26
N VAL A 60 17.10 3.71 1.68
CA VAL A 60 17.95 4.77 1.12
C VAL A 60 18.58 5.69 2.18
N LEU A 61 18.11 5.63 3.43
CA LEU A 61 18.67 6.38 4.56
C LEU A 61 19.90 5.65 5.14
N PRO A 62 21.03 6.31 5.37
CA PRO A 62 22.29 5.63 5.65
C PRO A 62 22.30 4.83 6.98
N ASN A 63 21.64 5.30 8.02
CA ASN A 63 21.70 4.74 9.37
C ASN A 63 20.41 4.02 9.79
N THR A 64 19.61 3.55 8.84
CA THR A 64 18.35 2.87 9.12
C THR A 64 18.50 1.38 8.84
N GLN A 65 18.11 0.54 9.78
CA GLN A 65 17.97 -0.90 9.57
C GLN A 65 16.59 -1.20 9.01
N CYS A 66 16.52 -2.04 7.97
CA CYS A 66 15.29 -2.34 7.24
C CYS A 66 14.93 -3.80 7.36
N ILE A 67 13.64 -4.09 7.58
CA ILE A 67 13.11 -5.45 7.70
C ILE A 67 11.96 -5.62 6.71
N ILE A 68 12.02 -6.68 5.89
CA ILE A 68 10.85 -7.20 5.19
C ILE A 68 10.21 -8.21 6.12
N GLY A 69 9.03 -7.89 6.62
CA GLY A 69 8.31 -8.66 7.64
C GLY A 69 7.65 -9.94 7.11
N PRO A 70 7.16 -10.80 8.02
CA PRO A 70 6.57 -12.09 7.68
C PRO A 70 5.24 -12.00 6.91
N GLY A 71 4.58 -10.84 6.93
CA GLY A 71 3.34 -10.61 6.19
C GLY A 71 3.52 -10.35 4.70
N VAL A 72 4.73 -10.00 4.26
CA VAL A 72 5.02 -9.68 2.85
C VAL A 72 5.07 -10.95 2.00
N VAL A 73 4.55 -10.88 0.77
CA VAL A 73 4.75 -11.90 -0.27
C VAL A 73 5.76 -11.38 -1.30
N ILE A 74 6.79 -12.16 -1.57
CA ILE A 74 8.02 -11.72 -2.22
C ILE A 74 8.16 -12.35 -3.61
N ASP A 75 8.25 -11.52 -4.64
CA ASP A 75 8.76 -11.91 -5.96
C ASP A 75 10.29 -11.79 -5.93
N LEU A 76 10.98 -12.92 -6.09
CA LEU A 76 12.45 -12.98 -5.99
C LEU A 76 13.15 -12.18 -7.09
N SER A 77 12.57 -12.13 -8.29
CA SER A 77 13.15 -11.43 -9.44
C SER A 77 13.09 -9.92 -9.22
N ILE A 78 11.96 -9.42 -8.72
CA ILE A 78 11.76 -8.01 -8.40
C ILE A 78 12.66 -7.61 -7.23
N LEU A 79 12.72 -8.41 -6.17
CA LEU A 79 13.61 -8.16 -5.04
C LEU A 79 15.08 -8.09 -5.47
N ALA A 80 15.52 -9.06 -6.27
CA ALA A 80 16.91 -9.10 -6.77
C ALA A 80 17.23 -7.88 -7.63
N THR A 81 16.32 -7.50 -8.50
CA THR A 81 16.46 -6.31 -9.36
C THR A 81 16.55 -5.04 -8.53
N GLU A 82 15.67 -4.90 -7.53
CA GLU A 82 15.62 -3.73 -6.66
C GLU A 82 16.91 -3.58 -5.83
N ILE A 83 17.42 -4.68 -5.24
CA ILE A 83 18.70 -4.68 -4.52
C ILE A 83 19.85 -4.25 -5.44
N LYS A 84 19.98 -4.86 -6.63
CA LYS A 84 21.04 -4.52 -7.60
C LYS A 84 20.97 -3.08 -8.07
N THR A 85 19.76 -2.59 -8.36
CA THR A 85 19.56 -1.21 -8.82
C THR A 85 19.99 -0.20 -7.75
N LEU A 86 19.57 -0.39 -6.50
CA LEU A 86 19.98 0.50 -5.41
C LEU A 86 21.48 0.45 -5.15
N GLN A 87 22.10 -0.74 -5.19
CA GLN A 87 23.56 -0.89 -5.06
C GLN A 87 24.30 -0.15 -6.19
N ALA A 88 23.81 -0.26 -7.44
CA ALA A 88 24.37 0.46 -8.59
C ALA A 88 24.22 2.00 -8.46
N MET A 89 23.21 2.47 -7.75
CA MET A 89 22.99 3.90 -7.42
C MET A 89 23.80 4.35 -6.19
N GLY A 90 24.65 3.49 -5.61
CA GLY A 90 25.50 3.81 -4.46
C GLY A 90 24.79 3.68 -3.09
N VAL A 91 23.57 3.14 -3.04
CA VAL A 91 22.89 2.87 -1.78
C VAL A 91 23.48 1.60 -1.16
N LYS A 92 23.92 1.68 0.10
CA LYS A 92 24.44 0.51 0.82
C LYS A 92 23.28 -0.42 1.18
N VAL A 93 23.05 -1.45 0.37
CA VAL A 93 22.14 -2.56 0.67
C VAL A 93 22.99 -3.76 1.04
N SER A 94 23.11 -4.05 2.32
CA SER A 94 23.92 -5.15 2.85
C SER A 94 23.12 -5.99 3.86
N PRO A 95 23.54 -7.25 4.16
CA PRO A 95 22.84 -8.12 5.11
C PRO A 95 22.73 -7.55 6.54
N GLU A 96 23.60 -6.61 6.92
CA GLU A 96 23.51 -5.94 8.22
C GLU A 96 22.38 -4.91 8.26
N ARG A 97 22.07 -4.31 7.10
CA ARG A 97 21.06 -3.26 6.99
C ARG A 97 19.70 -3.74 6.52
N LEU A 98 19.68 -4.78 5.68
CA LEU A 98 18.43 -5.38 5.20
C LEU A 98 18.29 -6.79 5.76
N ILE A 99 17.14 -7.04 6.37
CA ILE A 99 16.75 -8.35 6.90
C ILE A 99 15.46 -8.77 6.20
N ILE A 100 15.44 -9.99 5.72
CA ILE A 100 14.24 -10.60 5.15
C ILE A 100 13.77 -11.69 6.10
N SER A 101 12.53 -11.57 6.57
CA SER A 101 11.94 -12.57 7.46
C SER A 101 11.94 -13.96 6.83
N PRO A 102 12.45 -14.98 7.50
CA PRO A 102 12.39 -16.36 7.03
C PRO A 102 10.96 -16.89 6.89
N ARG A 103 9.98 -16.19 7.47
CA ARG A 103 8.56 -16.55 7.44
C ARG A 103 7.77 -15.90 6.30
N ALA A 104 8.35 -14.91 5.58
CA ALA A 104 7.74 -14.33 4.39
C ALA A 104 7.55 -15.39 3.30
N HIS A 105 6.47 -15.28 2.51
CA HIS A 105 6.15 -16.22 1.44
C HIS A 105 6.70 -15.75 0.09
N ILE A 106 6.93 -16.71 -0.80
CA ILE A 106 7.47 -16.46 -2.14
C ILE A 106 6.34 -16.56 -3.16
N ILE A 107 6.24 -15.54 -4.02
CA ILE A 107 5.41 -15.60 -5.21
C ILE A 107 6.14 -16.46 -6.23
N LEU A 108 5.51 -17.58 -6.62
CA LEU A 108 6.02 -18.51 -7.61
C LEU A 108 5.35 -18.26 -8.97
N PRO A 109 5.97 -18.64 -10.08
CA PRO A 109 5.41 -18.38 -11.42
C PRO A 109 4.00 -18.93 -11.64
N TYR A 110 3.65 -20.07 -11.03
CA TYR A 110 2.29 -20.61 -11.15
C TYR A 110 1.24 -19.69 -10.49
N HIS A 111 1.59 -18.95 -9.44
CA HIS A 111 0.69 -17.96 -8.85
C HIS A 111 0.29 -16.88 -9.88
N ILE A 112 1.23 -16.47 -10.74
CA ILE A 112 0.97 -15.50 -11.80
C ILE A 112 -0.02 -16.09 -12.83
N ASN A 113 0.19 -17.36 -13.19
CA ASN A 113 -0.71 -18.05 -14.14
C ASN A 113 -2.11 -18.23 -13.55
N MET A 114 -2.21 -18.60 -12.27
CA MET A 114 -3.49 -18.71 -11.56
C MET A 114 -4.22 -17.36 -11.46
N ASP A 115 -3.49 -16.27 -11.19
CA ASP A 115 -4.07 -14.92 -11.12
C ASP A 115 -4.67 -14.50 -12.45
N LYS A 116 -3.95 -14.74 -13.56
CA LYS A 116 -4.44 -14.49 -14.93
C LYS A 116 -5.70 -15.30 -15.22
N MET A 117 -5.67 -16.61 -14.99
CA MET A 117 -6.81 -17.50 -15.20
C MET A 117 -8.03 -17.05 -14.39
N HIS A 118 -7.85 -16.72 -13.11
CA HIS A 118 -8.94 -16.26 -12.25
C HIS A 118 -9.57 -14.96 -12.78
N GLU A 119 -8.76 -14.01 -13.27
CA GLU A 119 -9.29 -12.77 -13.86
C GLU A 119 -10.00 -13.04 -15.21
N GLU A 120 -9.47 -13.93 -16.04
CA GLU A 120 -10.09 -14.30 -17.31
C GLU A 120 -11.46 -14.96 -17.12
N LEU A 121 -11.56 -15.90 -16.16
CA LEU A 121 -12.81 -16.60 -15.84
C LEU A 121 -13.91 -15.69 -15.29
N LYS A 122 -13.56 -14.54 -14.69
CA LYS A 122 -14.55 -13.56 -14.20
C LYS A 122 -15.23 -12.79 -15.34
N GLY A 123 -14.70 -12.81 -16.54
CA GLY A 123 -15.30 -12.14 -17.72
C GLY A 123 -15.53 -10.65 -17.48
N SER A 124 -16.80 -10.22 -17.48
CA SER A 124 -17.20 -8.83 -17.20
C SER A 124 -17.03 -8.41 -15.73
N ASN A 125 -16.88 -9.35 -14.81
CA ASN A 125 -16.77 -9.11 -13.36
C ASN A 125 -15.31 -9.09 -12.90
N LYS A 126 -14.39 -8.73 -13.79
CA LYS A 126 -12.96 -8.58 -13.44
C LYS A 126 -12.76 -7.58 -12.32
N LEU A 127 -11.85 -7.91 -11.41
CA LEU A 127 -11.46 -7.01 -10.30
C LEU A 127 -10.42 -5.99 -10.74
N GLY A 128 -9.75 -6.21 -11.87
CA GLY A 128 -8.61 -5.41 -12.30
C GLY A 128 -7.37 -5.67 -11.45
N THR A 129 -7.08 -6.95 -11.14
CA THR A 129 -5.88 -7.33 -10.40
C THR A 129 -4.62 -6.95 -11.18
N THR A 130 -3.50 -6.88 -10.48
CA THR A 130 -2.20 -6.56 -11.11
C THR A 130 -1.58 -7.73 -11.85
N LEU A 131 -2.28 -8.88 -11.92
CA LEU A 131 -1.83 -10.13 -12.57
C LEU A 131 -0.44 -10.58 -12.14
N SER A 132 -0.11 -10.42 -10.87
CA SER A 132 1.22 -10.64 -10.30
C SER A 132 1.29 -11.79 -9.31
N GLY A 133 0.23 -12.59 -9.22
CA GLY A 133 0.19 -13.78 -8.37
C GLY A 133 0.05 -13.50 -6.88
N VAL A 134 -0.25 -12.28 -6.48
CA VAL A 134 -0.38 -11.89 -5.06
C VAL A 134 -1.53 -12.63 -4.39
N GLY A 135 -2.72 -12.62 -5.00
CA GLY A 135 -3.90 -13.31 -4.49
C GLY A 135 -3.67 -14.79 -4.29
N PRO A 136 -3.29 -15.54 -5.33
CA PRO A 136 -2.97 -16.97 -5.21
C PRO A 136 -1.87 -17.27 -4.16
N CYS A 137 -0.83 -16.44 -4.03
CA CYS A 137 0.21 -16.63 -3.03
C CYS A 137 -0.34 -16.47 -1.59
N TYR A 138 -1.22 -15.49 -1.34
CA TYR A 138 -1.92 -15.39 -0.04
C TYR A 138 -2.88 -16.56 0.18
N SER A 139 -3.55 -17.06 -0.86
CA SER A 139 -4.37 -18.28 -0.78
C SER A 139 -3.53 -19.48 -0.32
N ASP A 140 -2.39 -19.72 -0.92
CA ASP A 140 -1.47 -20.79 -0.54
C ASP A 140 -0.94 -20.63 0.88
N LYS A 141 -0.66 -19.39 1.31
CA LYS A 141 -0.27 -19.08 2.67
C LYS A 141 -1.36 -19.50 3.66
N VAL A 142 -2.63 -19.17 3.40
CA VAL A 142 -3.77 -19.53 4.25
C VAL A 142 -4.05 -21.04 4.20
N ASN A 143 -3.91 -21.66 3.03
CA ASN A 143 -3.98 -23.12 2.85
C ASN A 143 -2.80 -23.87 3.46
N ARG A 144 -1.75 -23.17 3.92
CA ARG A 144 -0.56 -23.73 4.58
C ARG A 144 0.29 -24.63 3.66
N ILE A 145 0.27 -24.37 2.35
CA ILE A 145 1.06 -25.10 1.36
C ILE A 145 2.18 -24.23 0.75
N GLY A 146 2.10 -22.90 0.90
CA GLY A 146 3.03 -21.95 0.31
C GLY A 146 4.50 -22.16 0.71
N ILE A 147 5.39 -21.73 -0.15
CA ILE A 147 6.85 -21.75 0.05
C ILE A 147 7.29 -20.47 0.75
N ARG A 148 8.03 -20.60 1.84
CA ARG A 148 8.57 -19.47 2.61
C ARG A 148 10.05 -19.22 2.32
N MET A 149 10.54 -18.07 2.73
CA MET A 149 11.95 -17.71 2.58
C MET A 149 12.88 -18.67 3.32
N ILE A 150 12.43 -19.27 4.45
CA ILE A 150 13.21 -20.31 5.15
C ILE A 150 13.35 -21.58 4.30
N ASP A 151 12.30 -21.98 3.60
CA ASP A 151 12.31 -23.16 2.73
C ASP A 151 13.30 -22.93 1.57
N PHE A 152 13.29 -21.73 1.00
CA PHE A 152 14.23 -21.30 -0.04
C PHE A 152 15.67 -21.27 0.45
N ALA A 153 15.94 -20.88 1.70
CA ALA A 153 17.27 -20.75 2.25
C ALA A 153 17.87 -22.10 2.71
N SER A 154 17.07 -22.94 3.38
CA SER A 154 17.55 -24.08 4.14
C SER A 154 17.36 -25.44 3.46
N LEU A 155 16.32 -25.64 2.65
CA LEU A 155 16.12 -26.89 1.96
C LEU A 155 17.24 -27.16 0.94
N ASN A 156 17.64 -28.42 0.81
CA ASN A 156 18.46 -28.77 -0.34
C ASN A 156 17.65 -28.60 -1.63
N ILE A 157 18.36 -28.46 -2.76
CA ILE A 157 17.73 -28.12 -4.03
C ILE A 157 16.67 -29.16 -4.43
N GLN A 158 16.95 -30.45 -4.22
CA GLN A 158 16.03 -31.51 -4.58
C GLN A 158 14.76 -31.52 -3.73
N GLU A 159 14.85 -31.25 -2.45
CA GLU A 159 13.68 -31.12 -1.56
C GLU A 159 12.80 -29.91 -1.97
N LEU A 160 13.42 -28.78 -2.25
CA LEU A 160 12.72 -27.59 -2.71
C LEU A 160 11.99 -27.85 -4.03
N ILE A 161 12.68 -28.45 -5.01
CA ILE A 161 12.09 -28.83 -6.30
C ILE A 161 10.91 -29.79 -6.09
N THR A 162 11.07 -30.81 -5.24
CA THR A 162 10.04 -31.80 -4.98
C THR A 162 8.79 -31.13 -4.39
N ARG A 163 8.98 -30.25 -3.42
CA ARG A 163 7.87 -29.55 -2.76
C ARG A 163 7.13 -28.61 -3.73
N ILE A 164 7.86 -27.80 -4.49
CA ILE A 164 7.25 -26.90 -5.49
C ILE A 164 6.57 -27.70 -6.59
N SER A 165 7.19 -28.80 -7.05
CA SER A 165 6.59 -29.67 -8.09
C SER A 165 5.27 -30.29 -7.63
N HIS A 166 5.16 -30.65 -6.34
CA HIS A 166 3.91 -31.19 -5.80
C HIS A 166 2.77 -30.14 -5.85
N ILE A 167 3.06 -28.90 -5.46
CA ILE A 167 2.09 -27.81 -5.52
C ILE A 167 1.67 -27.56 -6.97
N ILE A 168 2.64 -27.38 -7.86
CA ILE A 168 2.37 -27.13 -9.31
C ILE A 168 1.53 -28.24 -9.94
N LYS A 169 1.74 -29.51 -9.54
CA LYS A 169 0.91 -30.61 -10.06
C LYS A 169 -0.56 -30.47 -9.71
N ILE A 170 -0.86 -29.99 -8.51
CA ILE A 170 -2.23 -29.74 -8.06
C ILE A 170 -2.85 -28.61 -8.88
N ASP A 171 -2.15 -27.48 -8.98
CA ASP A 171 -2.62 -26.30 -9.71
C ASP A 171 -2.72 -26.55 -11.22
N ASN A 172 -1.82 -27.35 -11.78
CA ASN A 172 -1.88 -27.75 -13.19
C ASN A 172 -3.16 -28.53 -13.55
N VAL A 173 -3.79 -29.23 -12.62
CA VAL A 173 -5.10 -29.86 -12.86
C VAL A 173 -6.16 -28.79 -13.17
N ILE A 174 -6.14 -27.71 -12.42
CA ILE A 174 -7.06 -26.58 -12.60
C ILE A 174 -6.69 -25.80 -13.87
N LEU A 175 -5.41 -25.45 -14.04
CA LEU A 175 -4.93 -24.73 -15.21
C LEU A 175 -5.23 -25.49 -16.50
N ASN A 176 -4.97 -26.80 -16.55
CA ASN A 176 -5.25 -27.61 -17.74
C ASN A 176 -6.73 -27.69 -18.09
N ALA A 177 -7.62 -27.61 -17.10
CA ALA A 177 -9.06 -27.61 -17.32
C ALA A 177 -9.60 -26.26 -17.85
N PHE A 178 -9.06 -25.14 -17.42
CA PHE A 178 -9.63 -23.81 -17.66
C PHE A 178 -8.73 -22.88 -18.49
N SER A 179 -7.43 -23.10 -18.53
CA SER A 179 -6.45 -22.27 -19.23
C SER A 179 -5.21 -23.10 -19.61
N PRO A 180 -5.37 -24.06 -20.56
CA PRO A 180 -4.32 -25.04 -20.91
C PRO A 180 -3.00 -24.39 -21.33
N GLU A 181 -3.05 -23.23 -21.97
CA GLU A 181 -1.89 -22.44 -22.39
C GLU A 181 -1.02 -21.93 -21.20
N ASN A 182 -1.60 -21.80 -20.02
CA ASN A 182 -0.94 -21.39 -18.80
C ASN A 182 -0.43 -22.58 -17.95
N THR A 183 -0.65 -23.82 -18.42
CA THR A 183 -0.18 -25.04 -17.75
C THR A 183 1.36 -25.11 -17.74
N ILE A 184 1.93 -25.40 -16.59
CA ILE A 184 3.38 -25.45 -16.42
C ILE A 184 3.89 -26.85 -16.76
N THR A 185 4.55 -26.98 -17.90
CA THR A 185 5.07 -28.26 -18.42
C THR A 185 6.56 -28.49 -18.09
N LYS A 186 7.35 -27.40 -17.96
CA LYS A 186 8.80 -27.45 -17.71
C LYS A 186 9.12 -27.01 -16.28
N ILE A 187 8.67 -27.79 -15.29
CA ILE A 187 8.77 -27.43 -13.86
C ILE A 187 10.24 -27.21 -13.42
N HIS A 188 11.18 -28.08 -13.82
CA HIS A 188 12.60 -27.94 -13.43
C HIS A 188 13.22 -26.67 -13.98
N THR A 189 13.06 -26.39 -15.28
CA THR A 189 13.57 -25.14 -15.89
C THR A 189 13.00 -23.90 -15.21
N LEU A 190 11.70 -23.92 -14.92
CA LEU A 190 11.04 -22.82 -14.23
C LEU A 190 11.62 -22.60 -12.83
N ILE A 191 11.89 -23.67 -12.06
CA ILE A 191 12.46 -23.55 -10.72
C ILE A 191 13.92 -23.02 -10.81
N ASP A 192 14.71 -23.53 -11.73
CA ASP A 192 16.10 -23.07 -11.92
C ASP A 192 16.15 -21.58 -12.27
N ASP A 193 15.39 -21.16 -13.26
CA ASP A 193 15.41 -19.78 -13.77
C ASP A 193 14.77 -18.79 -12.80
N SER A 194 13.64 -19.17 -12.19
CA SER A 194 12.82 -18.23 -11.41
C SER A 194 13.09 -18.24 -9.91
N ILE A 195 13.81 -19.23 -9.41
CA ILE A 195 14.02 -19.41 -7.97
C ILE A 195 15.50 -19.58 -7.65
N LEU A 196 16.15 -20.64 -8.18
CA LEU A 196 17.51 -20.99 -7.77
C LEU A 196 18.56 -19.98 -8.23
N SER A 197 18.33 -19.32 -9.38
CA SER A 197 19.21 -18.26 -9.91
C SER A 197 19.38 -17.06 -8.95
N TYR A 198 18.40 -16.81 -8.05
CA TYR A 198 18.44 -15.70 -7.09
C TYR A 198 19.01 -16.09 -5.73
N ARG A 199 19.25 -17.39 -5.48
CA ARG A 199 19.58 -17.92 -4.16
C ARG A 199 20.89 -17.34 -3.60
N SER A 200 21.93 -17.27 -4.39
CA SER A 200 23.25 -16.73 -3.97
C SER A 200 23.17 -15.25 -3.57
N LEU A 201 22.32 -14.47 -4.24
CA LEU A 201 22.13 -13.06 -3.93
C LEU A 201 21.27 -12.84 -2.68
N ILE A 202 20.16 -13.58 -2.55
CA ILE A 202 19.10 -13.25 -1.57
C ILE A 202 19.31 -13.94 -0.22
N VAL A 203 19.81 -15.18 -0.19
CA VAL A 203 19.98 -15.94 1.05
C VAL A 203 20.76 -15.21 2.15
N PRO A 204 21.83 -14.46 1.86
CA PRO A 204 22.56 -13.71 2.89
C PRO A 204 21.70 -12.72 3.70
N TYR A 205 20.57 -12.26 3.15
CA TYR A 205 19.66 -11.31 3.82
C TYR A 205 18.61 -12.00 4.70
N ILE A 206 18.44 -13.33 4.56
CA ILE A 206 17.40 -14.08 5.27
C ILE A 206 17.89 -14.44 6.67
N ARG A 207 17.27 -13.85 7.68
CA ARG A 207 17.50 -14.19 9.08
C ARG A 207 16.31 -13.83 9.95
N ASP A 208 16.22 -14.46 11.11
CA ASP A 208 15.11 -14.21 12.05
C ASP A 208 15.18 -12.75 12.55
N GLU A 209 14.15 -12.00 12.27
CA GLU A 209 13.98 -10.60 12.67
C GLU A 209 13.55 -10.44 14.13
N ARG A 210 13.01 -11.49 14.75
CA ARG A 210 12.46 -11.42 16.12
C ARG A 210 13.45 -11.00 17.19
N PRO A 211 14.70 -11.51 17.25
CA PRO A 211 15.66 -11.06 18.25
C PRO A 211 15.93 -9.56 18.19
N ILE A 212 15.97 -9.00 16.98
CA ILE A 212 16.20 -7.57 16.75
C ILE A 212 14.98 -6.77 17.18
N LEU A 213 13.79 -7.17 16.74
CA LEU A 213 12.54 -6.49 17.11
C LEU A 213 12.28 -6.57 18.62
N ASN A 214 12.48 -7.74 19.23
CA ASN A 214 12.29 -7.91 20.67
C ASN A 214 13.26 -7.03 21.47
N SER A 215 14.54 -6.98 21.07
CA SER A 215 15.53 -6.11 21.71
C SER A 215 15.11 -4.64 21.60
N ALA A 216 14.73 -4.19 20.41
CA ALA A 216 14.30 -2.82 20.17
C ALA A 216 13.04 -2.44 20.98
N LEU A 217 12.05 -3.34 21.03
CA LEU A 217 10.83 -3.14 21.82
C LEU A 217 11.10 -3.05 23.32
N CYS A 218 12.06 -3.84 23.82
CA CYS A 218 12.45 -3.79 25.25
C CYS A 218 13.29 -2.54 25.59
N ASN A 219 14.04 -2.01 24.64
CA ASN A 219 14.91 -0.85 24.84
C ASN A 219 14.24 0.49 24.50
N ASP A 220 12.96 0.50 24.13
CA ASP A 220 12.25 1.68 23.65
C ASP A 220 12.87 2.31 22.39
N ASP A 221 13.55 1.51 21.56
CA ASP A 221 14.12 1.98 20.31
C ASP A 221 13.00 2.36 19.33
N LYS A 222 13.29 3.32 18.46
CA LYS A 222 12.32 3.76 17.46
C LYS A 222 12.11 2.71 16.38
N ILE A 223 10.87 2.26 16.20
CA ILE A 223 10.44 1.36 15.14
C ILE A 223 9.39 2.05 14.29
N VAL A 224 9.55 2.01 12.97
CA VAL A 224 8.55 2.52 12.01
C VAL A 224 8.04 1.34 11.19
N VAL A 225 6.74 1.10 11.25
CA VAL A 225 6.08 0.04 10.46
C VAL A 225 5.38 0.67 9.26
N GLU A 226 5.89 0.36 8.08
CA GLU A 226 5.37 0.84 6.81
C GLU A 226 4.32 -0.12 6.26
N GLY A 227 3.07 0.31 6.18
CA GLY A 227 1.98 -0.40 5.53
C GLY A 227 2.03 -0.31 4.01
N SER A 228 1.30 -1.19 3.36
CA SER A 228 1.06 -1.19 1.92
C SER A 228 -0.43 -1.08 1.65
N GLN A 229 -0.80 -0.57 0.49
CA GLN A 229 -2.20 -0.32 0.12
C GLN A 229 -2.89 0.61 1.13
N SER A 230 -4.20 0.46 1.36
CA SER A 230 -4.98 1.40 2.17
C SER A 230 -6.20 0.75 2.78
N PHE A 231 -6.82 1.42 3.74
CA PHE A 231 -7.92 0.93 4.54
C PHE A 231 -9.07 0.34 3.70
N TYR A 232 -9.53 1.04 2.66
CA TYR A 232 -10.63 0.54 1.81
C TYR A 232 -10.21 -0.54 0.80
N LEU A 233 -8.96 -0.96 0.83
CA LEU A 233 -8.45 -2.13 0.11
C LEU A 233 -8.18 -3.32 1.05
N ASP A 234 -8.48 -3.21 2.35
CA ASP A 234 -8.34 -4.29 3.32
C ASP A 234 -9.35 -5.42 3.03
N VAL A 235 -8.91 -6.67 3.13
CA VAL A 235 -9.74 -7.84 2.80
C VAL A 235 -10.97 -7.97 3.70
N ASP A 236 -10.89 -7.48 4.93
CA ASP A 236 -11.97 -7.57 5.93
C ASP A 236 -12.74 -6.25 6.07
N GLN A 237 -12.08 -5.09 5.94
CA GLN A 237 -12.66 -3.78 6.21
C GLN A 237 -12.96 -2.97 4.94
N GLY A 238 -12.43 -3.38 3.79
CA GLY A 238 -12.52 -2.65 2.54
C GLY A 238 -13.79 -2.92 1.73
N ASP A 239 -13.82 -2.36 0.52
CA ASP A 239 -14.92 -2.49 -0.44
C ASP A 239 -14.91 -3.87 -1.13
N TYR A 240 -15.17 -4.95 -0.41
CA TYR A 240 -15.17 -6.29 -0.98
C TYR A 240 -16.18 -6.41 -2.15
N PRO A 241 -15.84 -7.05 -3.29
CA PRO A 241 -14.62 -7.83 -3.56
C PRO A 241 -13.44 -7.01 -4.13
N TYR A 242 -13.55 -5.70 -4.25
CA TYR A 242 -12.55 -4.82 -4.85
C TYR A 242 -11.44 -4.43 -3.86
N VAL A 243 -10.84 -5.42 -3.23
CA VAL A 243 -9.84 -5.33 -2.17
C VAL A 243 -8.54 -6.05 -2.54
N THR A 244 -7.48 -5.86 -1.76
CA THR A 244 -6.27 -6.68 -1.83
C THR A 244 -6.44 -7.96 -1.01
N SER A 245 -5.58 -8.95 -1.20
CA SER A 245 -5.61 -10.22 -0.46
C SER A 245 -4.91 -10.15 0.91
N SER A 246 -4.53 -8.98 1.35
CA SER A 246 -3.92 -8.75 2.67
C SER A 246 -4.75 -7.76 3.48
N SER A 247 -4.42 -7.60 4.78
CA SER A 247 -5.03 -6.61 5.65
C SER A 247 -4.08 -5.42 5.84
N PRO A 248 -4.22 -4.35 5.04
CA PRO A 248 -3.41 -3.13 5.13
C PRO A 248 -3.83 -2.17 6.26
N SER A 249 -4.86 -2.48 7.02
CA SER A 249 -5.23 -1.78 8.25
C SER A 249 -4.10 -1.77 9.27
N THR A 250 -4.16 -0.90 10.28
CA THR A 250 -3.18 -0.83 11.37
C THR A 250 -3.01 -2.19 12.05
N SER A 251 -4.12 -2.84 12.42
CA SER A 251 -4.09 -4.15 13.07
C SER A 251 -3.47 -5.22 12.19
N GLY A 252 -3.85 -5.28 10.91
CA GLY A 252 -3.29 -6.22 9.94
C GLY A 252 -1.81 -5.98 9.67
N THR A 253 -1.40 -4.72 9.55
CA THR A 253 -0.01 -4.33 9.35
C THR A 253 0.88 -4.69 10.53
N LEU A 254 0.40 -4.50 11.78
CA LEU A 254 1.11 -4.91 13.01
C LEU A 254 1.24 -6.42 13.12
N ALA A 255 0.14 -7.16 12.92
CA ALA A 255 0.15 -8.62 12.93
C ALA A 255 1.13 -9.19 11.90
N ALA A 256 1.14 -8.60 10.72
CA ALA A 256 2.03 -8.96 9.62
C ALA A 256 3.51 -8.57 9.88
N ALA A 257 3.77 -7.54 10.68
CA ALA A 257 5.12 -7.18 11.12
C ALA A 257 5.60 -8.02 12.32
N GLY A 258 4.70 -8.72 13.01
CA GLY A 258 5.00 -9.48 14.22
C GLY A 258 5.16 -8.60 15.47
N ILE A 259 4.50 -7.45 15.52
CA ILE A 259 4.58 -6.48 16.61
C ILE A 259 3.22 -6.41 17.33
N GLY A 260 3.24 -6.49 18.66
CA GLY A 260 2.03 -6.38 19.47
C GLY A 260 1.48 -4.95 19.54
N PRO A 261 0.14 -4.76 19.57
CA PRO A 261 -0.46 -3.41 19.53
C PRO A 261 -0.11 -2.55 20.76
N VAL A 262 0.21 -3.15 21.89
CA VAL A 262 0.59 -2.44 23.13
C VAL A 262 1.85 -1.57 22.98
N TYR A 263 2.66 -1.83 21.96
CA TYR A 263 3.89 -1.08 21.69
C TYR A 263 3.67 0.13 20.78
N VAL A 264 2.48 0.29 20.22
CA VAL A 264 2.16 1.39 19.31
C VAL A 264 1.99 2.69 20.10
N ARG A 265 2.76 3.70 19.70
CA ARG A 265 2.63 5.07 20.20
C ARG A 265 1.80 5.92 19.25
N ASP A 266 2.12 5.88 17.96
CA ASP A 266 1.50 6.71 16.95
C ASP A 266 1.02 5.87 15.76
N VAL A 267 -0.14 6.21 15.22
CA VAL A 267 -0.66 5.71 13.95
C VAL A 267 -0.82 6.88 12.99
N LEU A 268 0.06 6.95 12.00
CA LEU A 268 0.05 7.99 10.98
C LEU A 268 -0.84 7.53 9.81
N GLY A 269 -2.03 8.14 9.69
CA GLY A 269 -2.89 7.97 8.53
C GLY A 269 -2.46 8.87 7.39
N VAL A 270 -2.20 8.31 6.20
CA VAL A 270 -1.84 9.11 5.03
C VAL A 270 -3.04 9.21 4.10
N ALA A 271 -3.44 10.44 3.79
CA ALA A 271 -4.51 10.78 2.87
C ALA A 271 -4.03 11.77 1.80
N LYS A 272 -4.62 11.73 0.61
CA LYS A 272 -4.53 12.85 -0.33
C LYS A 272 -5.63 13.86 -0.05
N ALA A 273 -5.39 15.10 -0.37
CA ALA A 273 -6.39 16.16 -0.31
C ALA A 273 -7.53 16.01 -1.35
N TYR A 274 -7.46 15.00 -2.18
CA TYR A 274 -8.49 14.48 -3.09
C TYR A 274 -8.41 12.95 -3.12
N CYS A 275 -9.26 12.24 -3.87
CA CYS A 275 -9.22 10.80 -3.96
C CYS A 275 -8.76 10.33 -5.35
N SER A 276 -8.06 9.20 -5.40
CA SER A 276 -7.79 8.46 -6.65
C SER A 276 -7.88 6.96 -6.43
N ARG A 277 -8.31 6.23 -7.47
CA ARG A 277 -8.46 4.77 -7.43
C ARG A 277 -7.82 4.14 -8.66
N ALA A 278 -7.06 3.09 -8.43
CA ALA A 278 -6.67 2.14 -9.47
C ALA A 278 -7.62 0.92 -9.41
N GLY A 279 -8.06 0.41 -10.56
CA GLY A 279 -8.99 -0.72 -10.64
C GLY A 279 -10.45 -0.33 -10.42
N GLU A 280 -11.27 -1.38 -10.34
CA GLU A 280 -12.72 -1.27 -10.25
C GLU A 280 -13.21 -1.08 -8.80
N GLY A 281 -14.52 -0.94 -8.63
CA GLY A 281 -15.20 -0.85 -7.35
C GLY A 281 -15.77 0.54 -7.02
N PRO A 282 -16.46 0.68 -5.86
CA PRO A 282 -17.16 1.91 -5.47
C PRO A 282 -16.23 3.12 -5.38
N PHE A 283 -16.70 4.26 -5.90
CA PHE A 283 -15.99 5.54 -5.80
C PHE A 283 -17.01 6.69 -5.81
N ASN A 284 -17.67 6.90 -4.70
CA ASN A 284 -18.82 7.82 -4.58
C ASN A 284 -18.52 9.26 -5.01
N THR A 285 -17.30 9.74 -4.78
CA THR A 285 -16.88 11.09 -5.14
C THR A 285 -16.23 11.19 -6.51
N GLU A 286 -16.27 10.11 -7.33
CA GLU A 286 -15.63 10.07 -8.66
C GLU A 286 -16.09 11.23 -9.54
N GLN A 287 -15.16 11.81 -10.28
CA GLN A 287 -15.41 12.91 -11.18
C GLN A 287 -15.12 12.51 -12.64
N PHE A 288 -15.80 13.18 -13.55
CA PHE A 288 -15.72 12.95 -14.98
C PHE A 288 -15.47 14.27 -15.73
N GLY A 289 -15.23 14.19 -17.04
CA GLY A 289 -15.08 15.33 -17.91
C GLY A 289 -13.94 16.29 -17.51
N SER A 290 -14.21 17.58 -17.49
CA SER A 290 -13.20 18.65 -17.25
C SER A 290 -12.63 18.60 -15.84
N THR A 291 -13.44 18.27 -14.82
CA THR A 291 -13.01 18.16 -13.42
C THR A 291 -12.00 17.03 -13.26
N ALA A 292 -12.33 15.84 -13.74
CA ALA A 292 -11.42 14.69 -13.68
C ALA A 292 -10.10 14.97 -14.43
N ASN A 293 -10.19 15.59 -15.59
CA ASN A 293 -9.02 15.94 -16.39
C ASN A 293 -8.12 16.97 -15.67
N ALA A 294 -8.71 17.93 -14.95
CA ALA A 294 -7.94 18.88 -14.16
C ALA A 294 -7.21 18.19 -12.99
N ILE A 295 -7.90 17.32 -12.24
CA ILE A 295 -7.31 16.56 -11.13
C ILE A 295 -6.18 15.66 -11.65
N ARG A 296 -6.42 14.86 -12.69
CA ARG A 296 -5.41 13.96 -13.28
C ARG A 296 -4.17 14.69 -13.75
N LYS A 297 -4.36 15.78 -14.48
CA LYS A 297 -3.24 16.52 -15.10
C LYS A 297 -2.39 17.25 -14.05
N ILE A 298 -3.00 17.86 -13.04
CA ILE A 298 -2.30 18.62 -12.01
C ILE A 298 -1.70 17.65 -10.97
N GLY A 299 -2.46 16.65 -10.52
CA GLY A 299 -2.01 15.67 -9.53
C GLY A 299 -1.20 14.51 -10.11
N HIS A 300 -0.91 14.50 -11.42
CA HIS A 300 -0.16 13.41 -12.10
C HIS A 300 -0.74 12.02 -11.89
N GLU A 301 -2.09 11.89 -11.91
CA GLU A 301 -2.81 10.65 -11.60
C GLU A 301 -2.91 9.73 -12.82
N PHE A 302 -1.80 9.04 -13.09
CA PHE A 302 -1.66 8.04 -14.15
C PHE A 302 -1.10 6.73 -13.58
N ASN A 303 -1.47 5.61 -14.18
CA ASN A 303 -0.90 4.31 -13.89
C ASN A 303 0.51 4.18 -14.50
N ALA A 304 1.22 3.11 -14.16
CA ALA A 304 2.57 2.89 -14.68
C ALA A 304 2.61 2.70 -16.22
N ASP A 305 1.52 2.24 -16.82
CA ASP A 305 1.34 2.11 -18.27
C ASP A 305 0.88 3.40 -18.96
N GLY A 306 0.76 4.51 -18.21
CA GLY A 306 0.30 5.81 -18.69
C GLY A 306 -1.22 5.96 -18.79
N SER A 307 -2.01 4.93 -18.47
CA SER A 307 -3.47 5.02 -18.46
C SER A 307 -3.96 5.94 -17.32
N PRO A 308 -5.06 6.71 -17.54
CA PRO A 308 -5.57 7.63 -16.54
C PRO A 308 -6.22 6.91 -15.37
N ARG A 309 -5.88 7.30 -14.14
CA ARG A 309 -6.58 6.81 -12.94
C ARG A 309 -7.97 7.42 -12.82
N ARG A 310 -8.85 6.71 -12.14
CA ARG A 310 -10.10 7.25 -11.61
C ARG A 310 -9.75 8.27 -10.51
N VAL A 311 -10.40 9.43 -10.52
CA VAL A 311 -10.13 10.52 -9.57
C VAL A 311 -11.42 11.15 -9.09
N GLY A 312 -11.41 11.69 -7.88
CA GLY A 312 -12.58 12.30 -7.26
C GLY A 312 -12.22 13.29 -6.17
N TRP A 313 -13.23 14.00 -5.67
CA TRP A 313 -13.07 14.89 -4.54
C TRP A 313 -12.77 14.12 -3.24
N LEU A 314 -12.19 14.79 -2.26
CA LEU A 314 -11.97 14.23 -0.94
C LEU A 314 -13.30 13.78 -0.31
N ASP A 315 -13.31 12.54 0.17
CA ASP A 315 -14.44 11.92 0.85
C ASP A 315 -14.17 11.87 2.36
N LEU A 316 -14.75 12.83 3.10
CA LEU A 316 -14.56 12.90 4.55
C LEU A 316 -15.38 11.85 5.30
N VAL A 317 -16.46 11.33 4.73
CA VAL A 317 -17.22 10.23 5.36
C VAL A 317 -16.33 8.99 5.45
N ARG A 318 -15.69 8.64 4.33
CA ARG A 318 -14.74 7.53 4.29
C ARG A 318 -13.48 7.81 5.13
N LEU A 319 -12.95 9.02 5.06
CA LEU A 319 -11.76 9.39 5.84
C LEU A 319 -12.03 9.29 7.36
N LYS A 320 -13.14 9.85 7.84
CA LYS A 320 -13.58 9.75 9.24
C LYS A 320 -13.73 8.30 9.70
N ASN A 321 -14.36 7.47 8.87
CA ASN A 321 -14.53 6.05 9.18
C ASN A 321 -13.17 5.33 9.29
N ALA A 322 -12.24 5.55 8.35
CA ALA A 322 -10.90 4.98 8.42
C ALA A 322 -10.14 5.45 9.66
N VAL A 323 -10.23 6.74 10.01
CA VAL A 323 -9.60 7.32 11.20
C VAL A 323 -10.06 6.59 12.48
N ILE A 324 -11.37 6.41 12.63
CA ILE A 324 -11.96 5.78 13.82
C ILE A 324 -11.60 4.28 13.88
N GLN A 325 -11.82 3.56 12.79
CA GLN A 325 -11.67 2.09 12.80
C GLN A 325 -10.21 1.64 12.80
N ASP A 326 -9.32 2.43 12.19
CA ASP A 326 -7.89 2.13 12.11
C ASP A 326 -7.09 2.71 13.29
N GLY A 327 -7.74 3.49 14.15
CA GLY A 327 -7.15 4.08 15.34
C GLY A 327 -6.07 5.11 15.02
N ILE A 328 -6.29 5.92 13.98
CA ILE A 328 -5.33 6.92 13.52
C ILE A 328 -5.22 8.04 14.56
N THR A 329 -4.00 8.28 15.02
CA THR A 329 -3.70 9.34 16.00
C THR A 329 -3.37 10.66 15.33
N GLU A 330 -2.75 10.61 14.14
CA GLU A 330 -2.35 11.79 13.38
C GLU A 330 -2.58 11.55 11.89
N LEU A 331 -2.98 12.59 11.17
CA LEU A 331 -3.26 12.54 9.73
C LEU A 331 -2.20 13.33 8.95
N CYS A 332 -1.63 12.69 7.92
CA CYS A 332 -0.73 13.32 6.96
C CYS A 332 -1.49 13.60 5.66
N LEU A 333 -1.75 14.87 5.37
CA LEU A 333 -2.51 15.28 4.18
C LEU A 333 -1.58 15.63 3.03
N MET A 334 -1.58 14.80 1.99
CA MET A 334 -0.72 14.92 0.81
C MET A 334 -1.40 15.69 -0.32
N HIS A 335 -0.61 16.25 -1.25
CA HIS A 335 -1.10 16.95 -2.46
C HIS A 335 -1.95 18.20 -2.19
N MET A 336 -1.66 18.90 -1.10
CA MET A 336 -2.32 20.17 -0.79
C MET A 336 -2.00 21.28 -1.81
N ASP A 337 -0.76 21.29 -2.32
CA ASP A 337 -0.31 22.19 -3.38
C ASP A 337 -1.04 21.94 -4.71
N ASP A 338 -1.22 20.66 -5.07
CA ASP A 338 -1.98 20.28 -6.26
C ASP A 338 -3.46 20.62 -6.12
N LEU A 339 -4.05 20.38 -4.96
CA LEU A 339 -5.46 20.73 -4.70
C LEU A 339 -5.67 22.24 -4.81
N GLY A 340 -4.75 23.05 -4.31
CA GLY A 340 -4.81 24.51 -4.45
C GLY A 340 -4.81 24.96 -5.92
N LYS A 341 -3.94 24.40 -6.75
CA LYS A 341 -3.89 24.65 -8.21
C LYS A 341 -5.18 24.16 -8.91
N ILE A 342 -5.73 23.01 -8.50
CA ILE A 342 -7.01 22.49 -8.99
C ILE A 342 -8.13 23.49 -8.68
N GLY A 343 -8.18 24.01 -7.43
CA GLY A 343 -9.14 25.00 -7.00
C GLY A 343 -9.10 26.28 -7.83
N TRP A 344 -7.91 26.79 -8.15
CA TRP A 344 -7.80 27.95 -9.05
C TRP A 344 -8.30 27.66 -10.46
N LYS A 345 -7.99 26.48 -10.99
CA LYS A 345 -8.39 26.08 -12.34
C LYS A 345 -9.89 25.87 -12.49
N LEU A 346 -10.54 25.31 -11.47
CA LEU A 346 -11.96 24.97 -11.51
C LEU A 346 -12.86 26.05 -10.88
N GLY A 347 -12.27 27.00 -10.13
CA GLY A 347 -13.01 28.04 -9.39
C GLY A 347 -13.57 27.56 -8.05
N GLU A 348 -13.47 26.24 -7.75
CA GLU A 348 -13.92 25.67 -6.49
C GLU A 348 -13.20 24.37 -6.18
N ILE A 349 -13.19 24.00 -4.88
CA ILE A 349 -12.80 22.69 -4.36
C ILE A 349 -14.03 22.14 -3.63
N LYS A 350 -14.36 20.86 -3.85
CA LYS A 350 -15.46 20.19 -3.15
C LYS A 350 -14.95 19.12 -2.21
N VAL A 351 -15.63 18.94 -1.10
CA VAL A 351 -15.36 17.91 -0.11
C VAL A 351 -16.68 17.23 0.26
N CYS A 352 -16.75 15.92 0.14
CA CYS A 352 -17.92 15.15 0.54
C CYS A 352 -17.98 15.08 2.07
N THR A 353 -19.13 15.49 2.64
CA THR A 353 -19.37 15.55 4.09
C THR A 353 -20.43 14.59 4.60
N SER A 354 -21.29 14.12 3.71
CA SER A 354 -22.34 13.14 3.99
C SER A 354 -22.83 12.52 2.68
N TYR A 355 -23.69 11.50 2.78
CA TYR A 355 -24.32 10.87 1.64
C TYR A 355 -25.83 10.95 1.69
N ILE A 356 -26.47 11.00 0.53
CA ILE A 356 -27.87 10.57 0.36
C ILE A 356 -27.81 9.07 0.09
N TYR A 357 -28.33 8.27 1.02
CA TYR A 357 -28.36 6.82 0.93
C TYR A 357 -29.75 6.33 0.54
N SER A 358 -29.83 5.64 -0.59
CA SER A 358 -31.07 5.12 -1.16
C SER A 358 -31.12 3.60 -0.99
N GLN A 359 -31.90 3.13 -0.02
CA GLN A 359 -32.17 1.69 0.15
C GLN A 359 -33.36 1.24 -0.72
N PRO A 360 -33.36 0.01 -1.22
CA PRO A 360 -34.55 -0.57 -1.85
C PRO A 360 -35.74 -0.48 -0.90
N HIS A 361 -36.87 0.03 -1.39
CA HIS A 361 -38.15 0.18 -0.66
C HIS A 361 -38.18 1.21 0.50
N ASN A 362 -37.12 1.99 0.72
CA ASN A 362 -37.09 3.05 1.72
C ASN A 362 -36.92 4.43 1.08
N TRP A 363 -37.37 5.48 1.79
CA TRP A 363 -37.06 6.84 1.38
C TRP A 363 -35.58 7.13 1.54
N PRO A 364 -34.95 7.89 0.62
CA PRO A 364 -33.58 8.34 0.78
C PRO A 364 -33.36 9.07 2.10
N ILE A 365 -32.27 8.74 2.79
CA ILE A 365 -31.87 9.37 4.05
C ILE A 365 -30.46 9.96 3.93
N THR A 366 -30.20 11.01 4.70
CA THR A 366 -28.84 11.55 4.81
C THR A 366 -28.07 10.80 5.90
N ILE A 367 -26.88 10.30 5.56
CA ILE A 367 -25.99 9.57 6.47
C ILE A 367 -24.56 10.16 6.45
N ASP A 368 -23.84 9.97 7.56
CA ASP A 368 -22.43 10.37 7.73
C ASP A 368 -21.50 9.17 8.06
N TYR A 369 -21.90 7.99 7.65
CA TYR A 369 -21.15 6.75 7.76
C TYR A 369 -21.09 6.01 6.41
N VAL A 370 -20.21 5.01 6.28
CA VAL A 370 -20.07 4.20 5.07
C VAL A 370 -20.91 2.92 5.21
N PRO A 371 -22.01 2.77 4.46
CA PRO A 371 -22.77 1.51 4.46
C PRO A 371 -22.06 0.43 3.65
N VAL A 372 -22.44 -0.82 3.87
CA VAL A 372 -21.86 -2.00 3.17
C VAL A 372 -22.08 -1.91 1.65
N ASP A 373 -23.24 -1.41 1.24
CA ASP A 373 -23.64 -1.19 -0.16
C ASP A 373 -23.46 0.28 -0.56
N SER A 374 -22.24 0.77 -0.33
CA SER A 374 -21.90 2.20 -0.52
C SER A 374 -22.10 2.70 -1.96
N GLU A 375 -22.20 1.83 -2.95
CA GLU A 375 -22.59 2.19 -4.32
C GLU A 375 -23.96 2.85 -4.43
N ASN A 376 -24.83 2.66 -3.46
CA ASN A 376 -26.17 3.30 -3.38
C ASN A 376 -26.14 4.69 -2.70
N CYS A 377 -24.94 5.25 -2.53
CA CYS A 377 -24.73 6.54 -1.89
C CYS A 377 -24.38 7.63 -2.90
N GLU A 378 -25.11 8.76 -2.84
CA GLU A 378 -24.79 9.98 -3.58
C GLU A 378 -24.12 11.00 -2.65
N PRO A 379 -22.96 11.59 -3.02
CA PRO A 379 -22.21 12.47 -2.16
C PRO A 379 -22.85 13.86 -2.03
N ILE A 380 -22.94 14.37 -0.81
CA ILE A 380 -23.27 15.75 -0.49
C ILE A 380 -21.97 16.52 -0.25
N TYR A 381 -21.79 17.65 -0.95
CA TYR A 381 -20.57 18.41 -0.93
C TYR A 381 -20.65 19.73 -0.19
N LYS A 382 -19.59 20.05 0.56
CA LYS A 382 -19.23 21.41 0.93
C LYS A 382 -18.23 21.97 -0.09
N SER A 383 -18.45 23.21 -0.54
CA SER A 383 -17.57 23.90 -1.51
C SER A 383 -16.68 24.93 -0.83
N PHE A 384 -15.43 25.00 -1.28
CA PHE A 384 -14.44 26.02 -0.97
C PHE A 384 -14.15 26.80 -2.24
N LYS A 385 -14.42 28.11 -2.25
CA LYS A 385 -14.41 28.94 -3.47
C LYS A 385 -13.04 29.46 -3.89
N GLN A 386 -11.97 29.10 -3.19
CA GLN A 386 -10.61 29.59 -3.49
C GLN A 386 -9.61 28.46 -3.48
N GLY A 387 -8.74 28.42 -4.50
CA GLY A 387 -7.49 27.68 -4.44
C GLY A 387 -6.45 28.45 -3.62
N TRP A 388 -5.27 27.86 -3.49
CA TRP A 388 -4.14 28.43 -2.75
C TRP A 388 -2.81 28.01 -3.37
N ASP A 389 -1.73 28.74 -3.05
CA ASP A 389 -0.36 28.36 -3.34
C ASP A 389 0.38 28.08 -2.01
N THR A 390 0.89 26.88 -1.87
CA THR A 390 1.71 26.48 -0.72
C THR A 390 3.20 26.41 -1.07
N SER A 391 3.59 26.91 -2.26
CA SER A 391 5.00 26.94 -2.68
C SER A 391 5.83 27.75 -1.69
N GLY A 392 6.90 27.13 -1.18
CA GLY A 392 7.81 27.77 -0.23
C GLY A 392 7.29 27.83 1.22
N CYS A 393 6.09 27.35 1.52
CA CYS A 393 5.65 27.20 2.90
C CYS A 393 6.43 26.03 3.56
N THR A 394 6.96 26.24 4.76
CA THR A 394 7.75 25.25 5.51
C THR A 394 7.12 24.85 6.84
N ASP A 395 6.07 25.54 7.25
CA ASP A 395 5.34 25.34 8.49
C ASP A 395 3.87 25.76 8.35
N TYR A 396 3.05 25.43 9.34
CA TYR A 396 1.63 25.75 9.35
C TYR A 396 1.37 27.27 9.29
N ASP A 397 2.18 28.06 10.00
CA ASP A 397 1.94 29.51 10.11
C ASP A 397 2.15 30.23 8.78
N SER A 398 3.05 29.73 7.95
CA SER A 398 3.32 30.25 6.60
C SER A 398 2.25 29.90 5.56
N LEU A 399 1.31 28.96 5.87
CA LEU A 399 0.24 28.60 4.96
C LEU A 399 -0.76 29.74 4.70
N PRO A 400 -1.23 29.92 3.45
CA PRO A 400 -2.28 30.86 3.15
C PRO A 400 -3.59 30.51 3.85
N GLN A 401 -4.35 31.53 4.26
CA GLN A 401 -5.57 31.35 5.05
C GLN A 401 -6.60 30.37 4.43
N PRO A 402 -6.84 30.33 3.10
CA PRO A 402 -7.73 29.33 2.52
C PRO A 402 -7.26 27.89 2.74
N ALA A 403 -5.94 27.63 2.74
CA ALA A 403 -5.39 26.32 3.02
C ALA A 403 -5.55 25.96 4.52
N LYS A 404 -5.32 26.90 5.43
CA LYS A 404 -5.58 26.74 6.87
C LYS A 404 -7.06 26.40 7.13
N ASN A 405 -7.97 27.17 6.58
CA ASN A 405 -9.42 26.93 6.72
C ASN A 405 -9.83 25.52 6.20
N PHE A 406 -9.18 25.04 5.16
CA PHE A 406 -9.41 23.70 4.63
C PHE A 406 -8.90 22.63 5.60
N ILE A 407 -7.70 22.81 6.15
CA ILE A 407 -7.08 21.91 7.14
C ILE A 407 -7.93 21.85 8.41
N GLU A 408 -8.27 22.99 8.99
CA GLU A 408 -9.09 23.10 10.20
C GLU A 408 -10.46 22.44 10.02
N PHE A 409 -11.04 22.56 8.83
CA PHE A 409 -12.28 21.88 8.51
C PHE A 409 -12.13 20.36 8.48
N ILE A 410 -11.05 19.84 7.90
CA ILE A 410 -10.79 18.39 7.89
C ILE A 410 -10.58 17.88 9.31
N GLU A 411 -9.78 18.56 10.14
CA GLU A 411 -9.53 18.19 11.53
C GLU A 411 -10.83 18.14 12.34
N ALA A 412 -11.66 19.17 12.21
CA ALA A 412 -12.93 19.23 12.93
C ALA A 412 -13.90 18.10 12.58
N VAL A 413 -13.88 17.62 11.32
CA VAL A 413 -14.78 16.56 10.86
C VAL A 413 -14.19 15.16 11.11
N SER A 414 -12.88 14.98 10.94
CA SER A 414 -12.22 13.69 11.08
C SER A 414 -11.86 13.32 12.52
N TYR A 415 -11.97 14.26 13.46
CA TYR A 415 -11.56 14.10 14.87
C TYR A 415 -10.05 13.76 15.03
N THR A 416 -9.22 14.26 14.12
CA THR A 416 -7.76 14.07 14.15
C THR A 416 -7.03 15.40 14.23
N HIS A 417 -5.76 15.35 14.64
CA HIS A 417 -4.83 16.45 14.47
C HIS A 417 -3.98 16.22 13.23
N LEU A 418 -3.89 17.24 12.35
CA LEU A 418 -3.01 17.18 11.19
C LEU A 418 -1.59 17.53 11.59
N ARG A 419 -0.63 16.68 11.22
CA ARG A 419 0.79 17.06 11.32
C ARG A 419 1.10 18.09 10.24
N ALA A 420 1.48 19.29 10.68
CA ALA A 420 1.84 20.40 9.78
C ALA A 420 3.11 20.13 8.95
N HIS A 421 3.92 19.12 9.34
CA HIS A 421 5.20 18.84 8.69
C HIS A 421 5.12 18.27 7.28
N GLU A 422 4.00 17.68 6.91
CA GLU A 422 3.93 16.89 5.69
C GLU A 422 3.16 17.57 4.55
N THR A 423 2.52 18.69 4.81
CA THR A 423 1.88 19.49 3.76
C THR A 423 2.87 20.24 2.86
N LEU A 424 4.17 20.21 3.17
CA LEU A 424 5.11 21.25 2.74
C LEU A 424 6.33 20.77 1.98
N MET A 425 6.41 19.51 1.59
CA MET A 425 7.58 19.05 0.85
C MET A 425 7.27 18.69 -0.59
N ASN A 426 7.63 19.59 -1.46
CA ASN A 426 7.84 19.40 -2.90
C ASN A 426 9.19 18.73 -3.18
#